data_239d1b7ae4041dc32f0f3cd9b3e2d7f9
#
_entry.id   239d1b7ae4041dc32f0f3cd9b3e2d7f9
#
_cell.length_a   1.000
_cell.length_b   1.000
_cell.length_c   1.000
_cell.angle_alpha   90.00
_cell.angle_beta   90.00
_cell.angle_gamma   90.00
#
_symmetry.space_group_name_H-M   'P 1'
#
loop_
_entity.id
_entity.type
_entity.pdbx_description
1 polymer ?
#
loop_
_entity_poly.entity_id
_entity_poly.type
_entity_poly.pdbx_seq_one_letter_code
_entity_poly.pdbx_strand_id
1 'polypeptide(L)'
;MENIVVSIFRVESEAFQAFSELKQFGQTENTKIAQASIVKNEDGIIKVKDSFDLMDSFGSDYFDGGLIGSLIGILGGPLGVLFGFVAGGTIGASIGLDEELDKSALITTVSEKLTNGEVAIIALVQENDESVLNAIFEKYQTVIARWDIATVAAEVESALQIQEDLAHQAEARLIADKKEAHRRKKFDKLNADFKEKFDKLNADFKEKIDKLNADFKEKKEKFEKKN
;
A
#
# COMPACT_ATOMS: atom_id res chain seq x y z
N MET A 1 -12.33 -29.21 11.37
CA MET A 1 -12.10 -28.26 10.26
C MET A 1 -11.06 -27.24 10.70
N GLU A 2 -10.25 -26.74 9.78
CA GLU A 2 -9.29 -25.69 10.08
C GLU A 2 -9.81 -24.36 9.52
N ASN A 3 -9.98 -23.38 10.40
CA ASN A 3 -10.64 -22.13 10.07
C ASN A 3 -9.81 -20.92 10.53
N ILE A 4 -9.95 -19.84 9.80
CA ILE A 4 -9.64 -18.49 10.33
C ILE A 4 -10.95 -17.94 10.91
N VAL A 5 -10.94 -17.69 12.20
CA VAL A 5 -12.05 -17.06 12.94
C VAL A 5 -11.71 -15.60 13.16
N VAL A 6 -12.63 -14.72 12.77
CA VAL A 6 -12.53 -13.28 13.04
C VAL A 6 -13.69 -12.85 13.91
N SER A 7 -13.39 -12.14 14.99
CA SER A 7 -14.38 -11.57 15.89
C SER A 7 -14.11 -10.06 16.02
N ILE A 8 -15.09 -9.22 15.66
CA ILE A 8 -14.96 -7.76 15.67
C ILE A 8 -15.69 -7.18 16.86
N PHE A 9 -15.01 -6.33 17.63
CA PHE A 9 -15.48 -5.72 18.87
C PHE A 9 -15.53 -4.19 18.73
N ARG A 10 -16.61 -3.60 19.24
CA ARG A 10 -16.73 -2.14 19.38
C ARG A 10 -16.05 -1.62 20.63
N VAL A 11 -15.91 -2.45 21.64
CA VAL A 11 -15.33 -2.11 22.94
C VAL A 11 -13.98 -2.80 23.08
N GLU A 12 -12.92 -2.01 23.11
CA GLU A 12 -11.53 -2.52 23.15
C GLU A 12 -11.26 -3.40 24.37
N SER A 13 -11.78 -3.04 25.55
CA SER A 13 -11.58 -3.84 26.79
C SER A 13 -12.24 -5.21 26.71
N GLU A 14 -13.38 -5.33 26.01
CA GLU A 14 -14.04 -6.63 25.78
C GLU A 14 -13.19 -7.52 24.87
N ALA A 15 -12.60 -6.95 23.83
CA ALA A 15 -11.69 -7.67 22.95
C ALA A 15 -10.48 -8.24 23.71
N PHE A 16 -9.88 -7.44 24.60
CA PHE A 16 -8.76 -7.92 25.42
C PHE A 16 -9.17 -8.99 26.45
N GLN A 17 -10.39 -8.90 27.00
CA GLN A 17 -10.91 -9.93 27.87
C GLN A 17 -11.12 -11.25 27.12
N ALA A 18 -11.81 -11.20 25.95
CA ALA A 18 -12.00 -12.36 25.10
C ALA A 18 -10.65 -12.97 24.66
N PHE A 19 -9.69 -12.14 24.29
CA PHE A 19 -8.34 -12.59 23.91
C PHE A 19 -7.59 -13.26 25.06
N SER A 20 -7.75 -12.75 26.27
CA SER A 20 -7.18 -13.38 27.48
C SER A 20 -7.82 -14.72 27.77
N GLU A 21 -9.14 -14.86 27.55
CA GLU A 21 -9.82 -16.15 27.66
C GLU A 21 -9.31 -17.16 26.61
N LEU A 22 -9.10 -16.71 25.36
CA LEU A 22 -8.50 -17.54 24.31
C LEU A 22 -7.07 -18.00 24.68
N LYS A 23 -6.23 -17.11 25.24
CA LYS A 23 -4.89 -17.48 25.71
C LYS A 23 -4.91 -18.54 26.81
N GLN A 24 -5.94 -18.51 27.68
CA GLN A 24 -6.09 -19.46 28.78
C GLN A 24 -6.91 -20.69 28.38
N PHE A 25 -7.44 -20.71 27.17
CA PHE A 25 -8.23 -21.82 26.67
C PHE A 25 -7.37 -23.09 26.60
N GLY A 26 -7.85 -24.14 27.31
CA GLY A 26 -7.19 -25.43 27.27
C GLY A 26 -7.39 -26.10 25.91
N GLN A 27 -6.28 -26.49 25.27
CA GLN A 27 -6.36 -27.26 24.02
C GLN A 27 -7.09 -28.58 24.25
N THR A 28 -8.10 -28.85 23.44
CA THR A 28 -8.87 -30.09 23.48
C THR A 28 -8.72 -30.87 22.18
N GLU A 29 -9.13 -32.13 22.15
CA GLU A 29 -9.13 -32.92 20.89
C GLU A 29 -10.07 -32.33 19.83
N ASN A 30 -11.11 -31.64 20.25
CA ASN A 30 -12.14 -31.09 19.36
C ASN A 30 -11.94 -29.62 19.01
N THR A 31 -11.16 -28.88 19.80
CA THR A 31 -10.90 -27.45 19.58
C THR A 31 -9.48 -27.13 20.00
N LYS A 32 -8.71 -26.66 19.03
CA LYS A 32 -7.35 -26.18 19.22
C LYS A 32 -7.18 -24.82 18.62
N ILE A 33 -6.49 -23.93 19.30
CA ILE A 33 -6.12 -22.61 18.80
C ILE A 33 -4.63 -22.64 18.49
N ALA A 34 -4.27 -22.51 17.20
CA ALA A 34 -2.87 -22.52 16.77
C ALA A 34 -2.21 -21.17 16.99
N GLN A 35 -2.90 -20.12 16.58
CA GLN A 35 -2.38 -18.76 16.63
C GLN A 35 -3.56 -17.80 16.79
N ALA A 36 -3.35 -16.70 17.51
CA ALA A 36 -4.31 -15.60 17.50
C ALA A 36 -3.59 -14.26 17.66
N SER A 37 -4.18 -13.24 17.05
CA SER A 37 -3.73 -11.85 17.15
C SER A 37 -4.90 -10.93 17.42
N ILE A 38 -4.72 -9.94 18.28
CA ILE A 38 -5.64 -8.85 18.47
C ILE A 38 -5.11 -7.63 17.70
N VAL A 39 -5.94 -7.10 16.83
CA VAL A 39 -5.61 -5.96 15.95
C VAL A 39 -6.60 -4.84 16.15
N LYS A 40 -6.16 -3.60 15.97
CA LYS A 40 -7.00 -2.41 16.05
C LYS A 40 -6.84 -1.58 14.78
N ASN A 41 -7.96 -1.07 14.29
CA ASN A 41 -7.94 -0.05 13.24
C ASN A 41 -7.74 1.33 13.89
N GLU A 42 -6.58 1.94 13.63
CA GLU A 42 -6.23 3.29 14.06
C GLU A 42 -6.04 4.17 12.84
N ASP A 43 -7.02 5.01 12.54
CA ASP A 43 -7.02 5.95 11.40
C ASP A 43 -6.79 5.27 10.03
N GLY A 44 -7.39 4.11 9.83
CA GLY A 44 -7.27 3.32 8.61
C GLY A 44 -6.02 2.44 8.54
N ILE A 45 -5.26 2.35 9.62
CA ILE A 45 -4.07 1.50 9.73
C ILE A 45 -4.34 0.41 10.76
N ILE A 46 -4.19 -0.84 10.33
CA ILE A 46 -4.30 -1.99 11.24
C ILE A 46 -3.02 -2.17 12.02
N LYS A 47 -3.14 -2.13 13.34
CA LYS A 47 -2.02 -2.32 14.27
C LYS A 47 -2.25 -3.54 15.15
N VAL A 48 -1.25 -4.41 15.24
CA VAL A 48 -1.23 -5.52 16.19
C VAL A 48 -1.06 -4.96 17.61
N LYS A 49 -1.93 -5.38 18.52
CA LYS A 49 -1.88 -5.01 19.93
C LYS A 49 -1.28 -6.10 20.79
N ASP A 50 -1.59 -7.36 20.50
CA ASP A 50 -1.03 -8.54 21.15
C ASP A 50 -1.19 -9.76 20.23
N SER A 51 -0.40 -10.80 20.46
CA SER A 51 -0.49 -12.06 19.74
C SER A 51 0.05 -13.21 20.59
N PHE A 52 -0.41 -14.41 20.29
CA PHE A 52 0.19 -15.64 20.79
C PHE A 52 0.21 -16.71 19.70
N ASP A 53 1.16 -17.62 19.83
CA ASP A 53 1.39 -18.71 18.92
C ASP A 53 1.60 -19.99 19.71
N LEU A 54 0.82 -21.04 19.39
CA LEU A 54 0.88 -22.37 19.99
C LEU A 54 1.09 -23.43 18.90
N MET A 55 1.74 -23.07 17.81
CA MET A 55 1.91 -23.91 16.61
C MET A 55 2.61 -25.24 16.89
N ASP A 56 3.53 -25.29 17.86
CA ASP A 56 4.21 -26.54 18.26
C ASP A 56 3.21 -27.66 18.64
N SER A 57 1.98 -27.30 18.94
CA SER A 57 0.90 -28.23 19.28
C SER A 57 0.09 -28.70 18.06
N PHE A 58 0.35 -28.17 16.87
CA PHE A 58 -0.55 -28.31 15.71
C PHE A 58 -0.06 -29.28 14.66
N GLY A 59 1.01 -29.80 14.56
CA GLY A 59 1.44 -30.92 13.68
C GLY A 59 1.07 -30.81 12.20
N SER A 60 0.74 -29.63 11.69
CA SER A 60 0.38 -29.40 10.29
C SER A 60 1.53 -28.75 9.53
N ASP A 61 1.94 -29.38 8.41
CA ASP A 61 2.98 -28.89 7.50
C ASP A 61 2.60 -27.59 6.77
N TYR A 62 1.39 -27.04 7.01
CA TYR A 62 0.85 -25.86 6.31
C TYR A 62 1.29 -24.52 6.91
N PHE A 63 2.00 -24.53 8.05
CA PHE A 63 2.17 -23.28 8.80
C PHE A 63 3.59 -23.03 9.29
N ASP A 64 4.49 -22.69 8.39
CA ASP A 64 5.67 -21.90 8.77
C ASP A 64 5.22 -20.47 9.15
N GLY A 65 4.53 -20.33 10.29
CA GLY A 65 4.35 -19.07 11.04
C GLY A 65 3.78 -17.85 10.30
N GLY A 66 3.34 -18.00 9.03
CA GLY A 66 3.18 -16.88 8.14
C GLY A 66 1.74 -16.43 7.84
N LEU A 67 0.70 -17.29 7.95
CA LEU A 67 -0.62 -16.95 7.40
C LEU A 67 -1.28 -15.77 8.14
N ILE A 68 -1.38 -15.82 9.46
CA ILE A 68 -1.95 -14.71 10.25
C ILE A 68 -1.10 -13.44 10.10
N GLY A 69 0.22 -13.58 10.13
CA GLY A 69 1.14 -12.45 9.93
C GLY A 69 1.00 -11.83 8.55
N SER A 70 0.93 -12.64 7.49
CA SER A 70 0.72 -12.18 6.11
C SER A 70 -0.63 -11.52 5.94
N LEU A 71 -1.70 -12.12 6.48
CA LEU A 71 -3.04 -11.54 6.46
C LEU A 71 -3.06 -10.16 7.13
N ILE A 72 -2.49 -10.04 8.33
CA ILE A 72 -2.41 -8.76 9.04
C ILE A 72 -1.54 -7.77 8.27
N GLY A 73 -0.44 -8.22 7.66
CA GLY A 73 0.42 -7.38 6.82
C GLY A 73 -0.32 -6.84 5.60
N ILE A 74 -1.17 -7.64 4.95
CA ILE A 74 -2.01 -7.21 3.85
C ILE A 74 -3.07 -6.22 4.34
N LEU A 75 -3.77 -6.52 5.43
CA LEU A 75 -4.79 -5.67 6.02
C LEU A 75 -4.24 -4.31 6.48
N GLY A 76 -3.04 -4.29 7.06
CA GLY A 76 -2.36 -3.07 7.53
C GLY A 76 -1.54 -2.35 6.46
N GLY A 77 -1.36 -2.98 5.29
CA GLY A 77 -0.56 -2.46 4.19
C GLY A 77 -1.35 -1.63 3.16
N PRO A 78 -0.70 -1.27 2.04
CA PRO A 78 -1.33 -0.51 0.97
C PRO A 78 -2.57 -1.18 0.38
N LEU A 79 -2.62 -2.52 0.38
CA LEU A 79 -3.78 -3.28 -0.11
C LEU A 79 -4.98 -3.15 0.83
N GLY A 80 -4.78 -3.16 2.16
CA GLY A 80 -5.85 -2.92 3.11
C GLY A 80 -6.51 -1.55 2.88
N VAL A 81 -5.71 -0.54 2.57
CA VAL A 81 -6.20 0.79 2.17
C VAL A 81 -7.01 0.72 0.88
N LEU A 82 -6.58 -0.08 -0.12
CA LEU A 82 -7.28 -0.24 -1.39
C LEU A 82 -8.62 -0.97 -1.23
N PHE A 83 -8.71 -1.93 -0.31
CA PHE A 83 -9.91 -2.74 -0.09
C PHE A 83 -10.96 -2.09 0.83
N GLY A 84 -10.70 -0.91 1.41
CA GLY A 84 -11.76 -0.18 2.10
C GLY A 84 -11.46 0.46 3.44
N PHE A 85 -10.23 0.40 3.97
CA PHE A 85 -9.89 1.11 5.21
C PHE A 85 -9.86 2.64 5.07
N VAL A 86 -9.89 3.16 3.84
CA VAL A 86 -10.02 4.61 3.62
C VAL A 86 -11.49 4.98 3.79
N ALA A 87 -11.79 5.61 4.90
CA ALA A 87 -13.10 6.13 5.24
C ALA A 87 -13.79 6.80 4.03
N GLY A 88 -14.80 6.13 3.48
CA GLY A 88 -15.83 6.76 2.65
C GLY A 88 -15.45 7.17 1.23
N GLY A 89 -14.37 6.69 0.65
CA GLY A 89 -13.98 7.06 -0.71
C GLY A 89 -13.99 5.89 -1.70
N THR A 90 -14.74 6.02 -2.75
CA THR A 90 -14.90 5.16 -3.93
C THR A 90 -13.61 4.92 -4.73
N ILE A 91 -12.46 4.65 -4.09
CA ILE A 91 -11.18 4.44 -4.79
C ILE A 91 -11.05 3.00 -5.31
N GLY A 92 -11.78 2.04 -4.75
CA GLY A 92 -11.77 0.65 -5.21
C GLY A 92 -12.39 0.41 -6.60
N ALA A 93 -13.10 1.39 -7.17
CA ALA A 93 -13.80 1.25 -8.44
C ALA A 93 -12.96 1.59 -9.69
N SER A 94 -11.72 2.07 -9.54
CA SER A 94 -10.90 2.55 -10.67
C SER A 94 -9.60 1.77 -10.92
N ILE A 95 -9.27 0.81 -10.07
CA ILE A 95 -8.22 -0.16 -10.36
C ILE A 95 -8.96 -1.39 -10.83
N GLY A 96 -8.86 -1.73 -12.12
CA GLY A 96 -9.53 -2.87 -12.74
C GLY A 96 -9.10 -4.21 -12.11
N LEU A 97 -9.44 -4.38 -10.86
CA LEU A 97 -9.50 -5.64 -10.17
C LEU A 97 -10.82 -6.23 -10.64
N ASP A 98 -10.73 -7.28 -11.46
CA ASP A 98 -11.87 -8.01 -11.96
C ASP A 98 -12.87 -8.27 -10.81
N GLU A 99 -14.16 -8.09 -11.12
CA GLU A 99 -15.29 -8.26 -10.20
C GLU A 99 -15.43 -9.68 -9.59
N GLU A 100 -14.42 -10.53 -9.75
CA GLU A 100 -14.37 -11.92 -9.27
C GLU A 100 -13.69 -12.11 -7.91
N LEU A 101 -13.24 -11.06 -7.22
CA LEU A 101 -12.95 -11.21 -5.79
C LEU A 101 -14.31 -11.39 -5.10
N ASP A 102 -14.61 -12.64 -4.83
CA ASP A 102 -15.84 -13.08 -4.16
C ASP A 102 -16.13 -12.13 -2.99
N LYS A 103 -17.32 -11.52 -2.98
CA LYS A 103 -17.78 -10.61 -1.91
C LYS A 103 -17.75 -11.24 -0.52
N SER A 104 -17.43 -12.53 -0.44
CA SER A 104 -17.22 -13.30 0.78
C SER A 104 -15.77 -13.39 1.23
N ALA A 105 -14.80 -12.82 0.50
CA ALA A 105 -13.38 -12.86 0.84
C ALA A 105 -13.10 -12.25 2.22
N LEU A 106 -12.22 -12.88 3.00
CA LEU A 106 -11.91 -12.45 4.36
C LEU A 106 -11.30 -11.04 4.37
N ILE A 107 -10.31 -10.79 3.50
CA ILE A 107 -9.62 -9.49 3.45
C ILE A 107 -10.62 -8.37 3.19
N THR A 108 -11.50 -8.53 2.19
CA THR A 108 -12.53 -7.54 1.87
C THR A 108 -13.50 -7.36 3.03
N THR A 109 -14.00 -8.46 3.61
CA THR A 109 -14.97 -8.42 4.71
C THR A 109 -14.41 -7.72 5.94
N VAL A 110 -13.16 -8.03 6.33
CA VAL A 110 -12.52 -7.39 7.48
C VAL A 110 -12.21 -5.93 7.18
N SER A 111 -11.75 -5.61 5.97
CA SER A 111 -11.48 -4.24 5.56
C SER A 111 -12.72 -3.34 5.60
N GLU A 112 -13.89 -3.87 5.23
CA GLU A 112 -15.14 -3.12 5.25
C GLU A 112 -15.77 -3.00 6.66
N LYS A 113 -15.65 -4.05 7.47
CA LYS A 113 -16.34 -4.13 8.76
C LYS A 113 -15.53 -3.63 9.95
N LEU A 114 -14.20 -3.72 9.91
CA LEU A 114 -13.34 -3.22 10.98
C LEU A 114 -13.14 -1.72 10.85
N THR A 115 -14.08 -0.93 11.36
CA THR A 115 -14.06 0.52 11.24
C THR A 115 -13.08 1.17 12.22
N ASN A 116 -12.81 2.48 12.04
CA ASN A 116 -11.84 3.19 12.86
C ASN A 116 -12.17 3.12 14.36
N GLY A 117 -11.19 2.76 15.16
CA GLY A 117 -11.31 2.58 16.61
C GLY A 117 -11.76 1.20 17.04
N GLU A 118 -12.31 0.39 16.14
CA GLU A 118 -12.73 -1.00 16.44
C GLU A 118 -11.52 -1.93 16.52
N VAL A 119 -11.74 -3.04 17.20
CA VAL A 119 -10.73 -4.07 17.48
C VAL A 119 -11.23 -5.42 16.96
N ALA A 120 -10.36 -6.20 16.34
CA ALA A 120 -10.66 -7.56 15.92
C ALA A 120 -9.69 -8.57 16.55
N ILE A 121 -10.20 -9.75 16.85
CA ILE A 121 -9.39 -10.94 17.10
C ILE A 121 -9.41 -11.77 15.84
N ILE A 122 -8.24 -12.13 15.34
CA ILE A 122 -8.04 -13.03 14.20
C ILE A 122 -7.34 -14.27 14.74
N ALA A 123 -7.95 -15.41 14.61
CA ALA A 123 -7.44 -16.66 15.17
C ALA A 123 -7.44 -17.78 14.13
N LEU A 124 -6.36 -18.55 14.10
CA LEU A 124 -6.25 -19.82 13.40
C LEU A 124 -6.65 -20.94 14.36
N VAL A 125 -7.70 -21.66 14.00
CA VAL A 125 -8.28 -22.67 14.87
C VAL A 125 -8.52 -23.97 14.12
N GLN A 126 -8.40 -25.07 14.83
CA GLN A 126 -8.95 -26.37 14.44
C GLN A 126 -10.14 -26.67 15.34
N GLU A 127 -11.33 -26.70 14.77
CA GLU A 127 -12.57 -26.93 15.53
C GLU A 127 -13.46 -27.96 14.83
N ASN A 128 -13.98 -28.87 15.61
CA ASN A 128 -15.04 -29.83 15.18
C ASN A 128 -16.42 -29.38 15.63
N ASP A 129 -16.49 -28.44 16.58
CA ASP A 129 -17.70 -27.85 17.13
C ASP A 129 -17.46 -26.35 17.36
N GLU A 130 -18.17 -25.51 16.63
CA GLU A 130 -18.08 -24.05 16.70
C GLU A 130 -18.61 -23.48 18.02
N SER A 131 -19.51 -24.23 18.71
CA SER A 131 -20.15 -23.77 19.94
C SER A 131 -19.18 -23.44 21.06
N VAL A 132 -18.00 -24.09 21.06
CA VAL A 132 -16.96 -23.91 22.08
C VAL A 132 -16.37 -22.51 22.02
N LEU A 133 -15.95 -22.05 20.84
CA LEU A 133 -15.42 -20.71 20.65
C LEU A 133 -16.52 -19.66 20.65
N ASN A 134 -17.70 -19.97 20.11
CA ASN A 134 -18.86 -19.09 20.17
C ASN A 134 -19.19 -18.73 21.63
N ALA A 135 -19.18 -19.70 22.54
CA ALA A 135 -19.47 -19.47 23.96
C ALA A 135 -18.48 -18.49 24.64
N ILE A 136 -17.26 -18.32 24.10
CA ILE A 136 -16.31 -17.31 24.57
C ILE A 136 -16.72 -15.94 24.05
N PHE A 137 -16.98 -15.84 22.75
CA PHE A 137 -17.24 -14.56 22.08
C PHE A 137 -18.63 -14.00 22.35
N GLU A 138 -19.65 -14.86 22.47
CA GLU A 138 -21.05 -14.46 22.71
C GLU A 138 -21.30 -13.79 24.08
N LYS A 139 -20.32 -13.84 25.00
CA LYS A 139 -20.33 -13.05 26.24
C LYS A 139 -20.24 -11.54 25.98
N TYR A 140 -19.78 -11.14 24.79
CA TYR A 140 -19.45 -9.77 24.39
C TYR A 140 -20.29 -9.33 23.19
N GLN A 141 -20.38 -8.02 22.98
CA GLN A 141 -21.02 -7.47 21.78
C GLN A 141 -20.05 -7.55 20.58
N THR A 142 -20.07 -8.68 19.90
CA THR A 142 -19.17 -8.96 18.79
C THR A 142 -19.89 -9.64 17.62
N VAL A 143 -19.30 -9.52 16.44
CA VAL A 143 -19.70 -10.25 15.23
C VAL A 143 -18.61 -11.28 14.95
N ILE A 144 -19.00 -12.55 14.82
CA ILE A 144 -18.08 -13.66 14.56
C ILE A 144 -18.28 -14.12 13.11
N ALA A 145 -17.19 -14.34 12.40
CA ALA A 145 -17.19 -14.94 11.08
C ALA A 145 -16.05 -15.96 10.96
N ARG A 146 -16.24 -16.95 10.07
CA ARG A 146 -15.31 -18.05 9.83
C ARG A 146 -15.06 -18.21 8.36
N TRP A 147 -13.83 -18.50 8.02
CA TRP A 147 -13.40 -18.86 6.67
C TRP A 147 -12.54 -20.11 6.71
N ASP A 148 -12.75 -20.97 5.76
CA ASP A 148 -11.87 -22.13 5.55
C ASP A 148 -10.43 -21.66 5.26
N ILE A 149 -9.47 -22.33 5.89
CA ILE A 149 -8.07 -21.93 5.84
C ILE A 149 -7.48 -21.99 4.44
N ALA A 150 -7.86 -23.00 3.62
CA ALA A 150 -7.33 -23.10 2.25
C ALA A 150 -7.83 -21.95 1.39
N THR A 151 -9.07 -21.50 1.60
CA THR A 151 -9.62 -20.31 0.93
C THR A 151 -8.84 -19.06 1.33
N VAL A 152 -8.59 -18.86 2.61
CA VAL A 152 -7.82 -17.70 3.09
C VAL A 152 -6.36 -17.73 2.61
N ALA A 153 -5.74 -18.91 2.58
CA ALA A 153 -4.38 -19.05 2.07
C ALA A 153 -4.29 -18.63 0.60
N ALA A 154 -5.24 -19.07 -0.24
CA ALA A 154 -5.29 -18.67 -1.65
C ALA A 154 -5.55 -17.15 -1.83
N GLU A 155 -6.39 -16.57 -0.97
CA GLU A 155 -6.66 -15.13 -0.96
C GLU A 155 -5.40 -14.33 -0.58
N VAL A 156 -4.68 -14.76 0.45
CA VAL A 156 -3.41 -14.15 0.88
C VAL A 156 -2.35 -14.25 -0.22
N GLU A 157 -2.19 -15.41 -0.86
CA GLU A 157 -1.25 -15.60 -1.97
C GLU A 157 -1.56 -14.64 -3.12
N SER A 158 -2.82 -14.55 -3.53
CA SER A 158 -3.26 -13.64 -4.59
C SER A 158 -3.00 -12.18 -4.22
N ALA A 159 -3.26 -11.78 -2.99
CA ALA A 159 -3.02 -10.44 -2.51
C ALA A 159 -1.52 -10.08 -2.47
N LEU A 160 -0.66 -11.02 -2.08
CA LEU A 160 0.80 -10.83 -2.11
C LEU A 160 1.33 -10.66 -3.53
N GLN A 161 0.82 -11.41 -4.51
CA GLN A 161 1.18 -11.24 -5.92
C GLN A 161 0.80 -9.83 -6.42
N ILE A 162 -0.41 -9.37 -6.13
CA ILE A 162 -0.86 -8.02 -6.49
C ILE A 162 0.05 -6.95 -5.86
N GLN A 163 0.43 -7.14 -4.60
CA GLN A 163 1.33 -6.19 -3.91
C GLN A 163 2.72 -6.14 -4.56
N GLU A 164 3.27 -7.27 -4.95
CA GLU A 164 4.54 -7.36 -5.66
C GLU A 164 4.48 -6.66 -7.03
N ASP A 165 3.44 -6.93 -7.80
CA ASP A 165 3.21 -6.28 -9.11
C ASP A 165 3.08 -4.77 -8.98
N LEU A 166 2.34 -4.28 -7.99
CA LEU A 166 2.23 -2.85 -7.71
C LEU A 166 3.57 -2.22 -7.31
N ALA A 167 4.37 -2.91 -6.52
CA ALA A 167 5.71 -2.45 -6.13
C ALA A 167 6.63 -2.33 -7.36
N HIS A 168 6.65 -3.34 -8.24
CA HIS A 168 7.41 -3.31 -9.50
C HIS A 168 6.95 -2.19 -10.43
N GLN A 169 5.65 -1.97 -10.58
CA GLN A 169 5.12 -0.85 -11.37
C GLN A 169 5.51 0.50 -10.81
N ALA A 170 5.46 0.68 -9.49
CA ALA A 170 5.86 1.91 -8.82
C ALA A 170 7.36 2.19 -9.02
N GLU A 171 8.22 1.19 -8.90
CA GLU A 171 9.65 1.29 -9.14
C GLU A 171 9.96 1.66 -10.59
N ALA A 172 9.30 1.01 -11.56
CA ALA A 172 9.46 1.31 -12.97
C ALA A 172 9.08 2.77 -13.30
N ARG A 173 7.97 3.29 -12.71
CA ARG A 173 7.57 4.69 -12.85
C ARG A 173 8.62 5.65 -12.27
N LEU A 174 9.11 5.38 -11.06
CA LEU A 174 10.17 6.20 -10.45
C LEU A 174 11.44 6.29 -11.30
N ILE A 175 11.84 5.17 -11.93
CA ILE A 175 13.00 5.14 -12.84
C ILE A 175 12.71 5.95 -14.09
N ALA A 176 11.51 5.84 -14.67
CA ALA A 176 11.11 6.62 -15.85
C ALA A 176 11.11 8.11 -15.56
N ASP A 177 10.52 8.54 -14.44
CA ASP A 177 10.46 9.94 -14.02
C ASP A 177 11.87 10.55 -13.78
N LYS A 178 12.76 9.77 -13.15
CA LYS A 178 14.17 10.20 -12.98
C LYS A 178 14.88 10.38 -14.31
N LYS A 179 14.66 9.48 -15.29
CA LYS A 179 15.25 9.60 -16.63
C LYS A 179 14.71 10.82 -17.39
N GLU A 180 13.41 11.09 -17.26
CA GLU A 180 12.78 12.24 -17.90
C GLU A 180 13.28 13.56 -17.28
N ALA A 181 13.34 13.67 -15.97
CA ALA A 181 13.88 14.82 -15.27
C ALA A 181 15.35 15.08 -15.66
N HIS A 182 16.16 14.03 -15.82
CA HIS A 182 17.55 14.16 -16.26
C HIS A 182 17.64 14.67 -17.71
N ARG A 183 16.79 14.13 -18.63
CA ARG A 183 16.73 14.61 -20.02
C ARG A 183 16.32 16.07 -20.11
N ARG A 184 15.31 16.47 -19.32
CA ARG A 184 14.84 17.85 -19.27
C ARG A 184 15.92 18.82 -18.81
N LYS A 185 16.63 18.51 -17.73
CA LYS A 185 17.78 19.32 -17.26
C LYS A 185 18.88 19.46 -18.32
N LYS A 186 19.20 18.38 -19.04
CA LYS A 186 20.19 18.41 -20.12
C LYS A 186 19.75 19.28 -21.29
N PHE A 187 18.46 19.20 -21.64
CA PHE A 187 17.89 20.03 -22.71
C PHE A 187 17.86 21.52 -22.35
N ASP A 188 17.46 21.85 -21.12
CA ASP A 188 17.43 23.23 -20.62
C ASP A 188 18.85 23.85 -20.63
N LYS A 189 19.87 23.08 -20.21
CA LYS A 189 21.26 23.50 -20.26
C LYS A 189 21.72 23.76 -21.70
N LEU A 190 21.39 22.85 -22.63
CA LEU A 190 21.75 23.00 -24.05
C LEU A 190 21.10 24.27 -24.66
N ASN A 191 19.84 24.53 -24.34
CA ASN A 191 19.13 25.73 -24.79
C ASN A 191 19.74 27.01 -24.22
N ALA A 192 20.15 27.00 -22.96
CA ALA A 192 20.83 28.15 -22.35
C ALA A 192 22.19 28.44 -23.02
N ASP A 193 22.99 27.39 -23.23
CA ASP A 193 24.29 27.50 -23.93
C ASP A 193 24.12 28.00 -25.40
N PHE A 194 23.08 27.52 -26.08
CA PHE A 194 22.77 27.95 -27.44
C PHE A 194 22.36 29.43 -27.47
N LYS A 195 21.50 29.84 -26.55
CA LYS A 195 21.06 31.23 -26.44
C LYS A 195 22.25 32.18 -26.18
N GLU A 196 23.13 31.83 -25.25
CA GLU A 196 24.32 32.63 -24.95
C GLU A 196 25.23 32.81 -26.19
N LYS A 197 25.46 31.71 -26.94
CA LYS A 197 26.25 31.77 -28.17
C LYS A 197 25.59 32.61 -29.25
N PHE A 198 24.28 32.51 -29.38
CA PHE A 198 23.51 33.29 -30.35
C PHE A 198 23.51 34.78 -30.03
N ASP A 199 23.35 35.13 -28.76
CA ASP A 199 23.41 36.52 -28.31
C ASP A 199 24.80 37.13 -28.52
N LYS A 200 25.89 36.38 -28.26
CA LYS A 200 27.27 36.82 -28.59
C LYS A 200 27.48 37.06 -30.08
N LEU A 201 27.01 36.11 -30.92
CA LEU A 201 27.14 36.25 -32.37
C LEU A 201 26.39 37.48 -32.88
N ASN A 202 25.20 37.76 -32.38
CA ASN A 202 24.42 38.93 -32.73
C ASN A 202 25.11 40.24 -32.29
N ALA A 203 25.71 40.26 -31.10
CA ALA A 203 26.50 41.42 -30.63
C ALA A 203 27.71 41.70 -31.50
N ASP A 204 28.50 40.67 -31.85
CA ASP A 204 29.66 40.78 -32.73
C ASP A 204 29.25 41.23 -34.14
N PHE A 205 28.13 40.75 -34.64
CA PHE A 205 27.62 41.13 -35.95
C PHE A 205 27.17 42.61 -35.97
N LYS A 206 26.50 43.05 -34.92
CA LYS A 206 26.10 44.44 -34.75
C LYS A 206 27.30 45.39 -34.70
N GLU A 207 28.33 45.04 -33.90
CA GLU A 207 29.57 45.84 -33.81
C GLU A 207 30.27 45.96 -35.17
N LYS A 208 30.34 44.89 -35.98
CA LYS A 208 30.90 44.91 -37.32
C LYS A 208 30.11 45.81 -38.27
N ILE A 209 28.77 45.77 -38.22
CA ILE A 209 27.92 46.66 -39.03
C ILE A 209 28.12 48.11 -38.64
N ASP A 210 28.17 48.41 -37.34
CA ASP A 210 28.36 49.77 -36.86
C ASP A 210 29.73 50.32 -37.28
N LYS A 211 30.82 49.53 -37.25
CA LYS A 211 32.14 49.90 -37.78
C LYS A 211 32.13 50.18 -39.28
N LEU A 212 31.50 49.32 -40.08
CA LEU A 212 31.34 49.50 -41.50
C LEU A 212 30.57 50.78 -41.83
N ASN A 213 29.52 51.07 -41.13
CA ASN A 213 28.71 52.29 -41.30
C ASN A 213 29.54 53.57 -40.96
N ALA A 214 30.35 53.52 -39.91
CA ALA A 214 31.26 54.61 -39.53
C ALA A 214 32.30 54.85 -40.59
N ASP A 215 32.96 53.78 -41.10
CA ASP A 215 33.94 53.86 -42.17
C ASP A 215 33.36 54.43 -43.50
N PHE A 216 32.12 54.02 -43.81
CA PHE A 216 31.40 54.54 -44.98
C PHE A 216 31.14 56.06 -44.85
N LYS A 217 30.68 56.48 -43.67
CA LYS A 217 30.41 57.89 -43.39
C LYS A 217 31.68 58.75 -43.50
N GLU A 218 32.78 58.30 -42.93
CA GLU A 218 34.09 59.01 -43.03
C GLU A 218 34.58 59.12 -44.47
N LYS A 219 34.46 58.05 -45.26
CA LYS A 219 34.85 58.09 -46.70
C LYS A 219 33.94 59.01 -47.48
N LYS A 220 32.65 59.06 -47.22
CA LYS A 220 31.73 59.98 -47.88
C LYS A 220 32.06 61.44 -47.56
N GLU A 221 32.31 61.79 -46.31
CA GLU A 221 32.70 63.14 -45.88
C GLU A 221 34.08 63.59 -46.52
N LYS A 222 35.01 62.64 -46.65
CA LYS A 222 36.31 62.93 -47.35
C LYS A 222 36.13 63.18 -48.86
N PHE A 223 35.17 62.53 -49.48
CA PHE A 223 34.84 62.71 -50.90
C PHE A 223 34.14 64.06 -51.17
N GLU A 224 33.21 64.45 -50.27
CA GLU A 224 32.48 65.73 -50.37
C GLU A 224 33.40 66.95 -50.11
N LYS A 225 34.48 66.81 -49.34
CA LYS A 225 35.49 67.88 -49.11
C LYS A 225 36.51 68.02 -50.21
N LYS A 226 36.57 67.12 -51.20
CA LYS A 226 37.54 67.12 -52.29
C LYS A 226 37.02 67.61 -53.61
N ASN A 227 35.74 67.87 -53.68
CA ASN A 227 35.03 68.51 -54.80
C ASN A 227 34.51 69.91 -54.37
#